data_6ba1575c7001e09294a08f81ebb5dc0b
#
_entry.id   6ba1575c7001e09294a08f81ebb5dc0b
#
_cell.length_a   1.000
_cell.length_b   1.000
_cell.length_c   1.000
_cell.angle_alpha   90.00
_cell.angle_beta   90.00
_cell.angle_gamma   90.00
#
_symmetry.space_group_name_H-M   'P 1'
#
loop_
_entity.id
_entity.type
_entity.pdbx_description
1 polymer ?
#
loop_
_entity_poly.entity_id
_entity_poly.type
_entity_poly.pdbx_seq_one_letter_code
_entity_poly.pdbx_strand_id
1 'polypeptide(L)'
;MEQNELKESIVNYMRTAAYKPLTADDLAAAMNLTEEGLALFWPALEELEKTAAVIKTRHERFGVPERMNLVVGRLSMSAKGFGFIIPEVREKETDSDIFVPGVSLGGAMNGDRVVARISPSEIAGRSREGEIIRIVERANELIVGTFEESRHFGFVTPDDKKIGQDIFIPKGAVHGAKAGMKVVVRVTKWPAGRRNAEGEVKEILGRAGDPGVDVLSVMSQYGLSEDFPADVAEEAASIEDVVAPEEFSGRRDRRGIRIVTIDGEDAKDLDDGVYAERRADGSFFLGVYIADVSWYVRENSPLDREARARGTSVYLVDRVIPMLPKKLSNGICSLNAGEDRLAMACEMEIGADGLVRSYEIVPAVIHVYRRLTYTLVNEIFAEDSDAAKKENADLLPLLAPLREVHDAMKKARHERGSIGFDVPEIKVKLDESGKPVALVKRTGSLAESMIEQCMLAANETVAEHMEKKEQPFLYRVHEQPSDEKIERLNNLLATFSLHLVPNEAGEVAPKDVQQVLEKVKGRPEERIVSAVSLRSMQQARYADAPLGHYGLAARHYTHFTSPIRRYPDLIVHRLLRETFATGAIAAERQERLRSI
;
A
#
# COMPACT_ATOMS: atom_id res chain seq x y z
N MET A 1 12.49 -5.28 33.74
CA MET A 1 12.12 -4.23 32.73
C MET A 1 12.82 -4.59 31.44
N GLU A 2 12.09 -4.80 30.36
CA GLU A 2 12.70 -5.07 29.06
C GLU A 2 13.34 -3.79 28.48
N GLN A 3 14.32 -3.94 27.60
CA GLN A 3 15.05 -2.79 27.04
C GLN A 3 14.12 -1.78 26.33
N ASN A 4 13.05 -2.25 25.69
CA ASN A 4 12.08 -1.37 25.03
C ASN A 4 11.23 -0.56 26.01
N GLU A 5 10.77 -1.17 27.10
CA GLU A 5 10.05 -0.47 28.17
C GLU A 5 10.92 0.64 28.80
N LEU A 6 12.23 0.36 28.94
CA LEU A 6 13.16 1.36 29.45
C LEU A 6 13.33 2.54 28.48
N LYS A 7 13.44 2.28 27.16
CA LYS A 7 13.50 3.35 26.14
C LYS A 7 12.29 4.26 26.20
N GLU A 8 11.10 3.68 26.26
CA GLU A 8 9.86 4.45 26.39
C GLU A 8 9.82 5.26 27.69
N SER A 9 10.24 4.66 28.80
CA SER A 9 10.31 5.34 30.08
C SER A 9 11.26 6.54 30.05
N ILE A 10 12.43 6.40 29.40
CA ILE A 10 13.41 7.51 29.21
C ILE A 10 12.77 8.65 28.43
N VAL A 11 12.16 8.35 27.28
CA VAL A 11 11.53 9.36 26.42
C VAL A 11 10.36 10.04 27.12
N ASN A 12 9.50 9.28 27.80
CA ASN A 12 8.36 9.81 28.54
C ASN A 12 8.81 10.70 29.72
N TYR A 13 9.86 10.31 30.43
CA TYR A 13 10.44 11.15 31.48
C TYR A 13 10.92 12.51 30.92
N MET A 14 11.62 12.49 29.77
CA MET A 14 12.09 13.72 29.10
C MET A 14 10.95 14.60 28.55
N ARG A 15 9.78 14.03 28.28
CA ARG A 15 8.57 14.76 27.85
C ARG A 15 7.85 15.46 28.98
N THR A 16 8.13 15.13 30.23
CA THR A 16 7.46 15.78 31.38
C THR A 16 7.73 17.29 31.39
N ALA A 17 6.71 18.09 31.83
CA ALA A 17 6.79 19.53 31.82
C ALA A 17 7.95 20.10 32.69
N ALA A 18 8.32 19.40 33.75
CA ALA A 18 9.39 19.77 34.67
C ALA A 18 10.81 19.43 34.19
N TYR A 19 10.93 18.62 33.12
CA TYR A 19 12.24 18.15 32.62
C TYR A 19 13.06 19.31 32.06
N LYS A 20 14.33 19.36 32.44
CA LYS A 20 15.38 20.19 31.82
C LYS A 20 16.48 19.26 31.34
N PRO A 21 17.15 19.55 30.21
CA PRO A 21 18.20 18.67 29.68
C PRO A 21 19.27 18.33 30.74
N LEU A 22 19.44 17.05 31.03
CA LEU A 22 20.37 16.49 32.02
C LEU A 22 21.52 15.78 31.32
N THR A 23 22.64 15.60 32.00
CA THR A 23 23.67 14.65 31.58
C THR A 23 23.16 13.22 31.71
N ALA A 24 23.85 12.25 31.10
CA ALA A 24 23.41 10.85 31.21
C ALA A 24 23.42 10.33 32.65
N ASP A 25 24.45 10.70 33.43
CA ASP A 25 24.56 10.32 34.85
C ASP A 25 23.44 10.94 35.69
N ASP A 26 23.20 12.25 35.51
CA ASP A 26 22.11 12.95 36.21
C ASP A 26 20.74 12.40 35.85
N LEU A 27 20.55 11.98 34.57
CA LEU A 27 19.30 11.40 34.10
C LEU A 27 19.07 10.02 34.72
N ALA A 28 20.09 9.16 34.74
CA ALA A 28 20.02 7.86 35.39
C ALA A 28 19.68 7.98 36.88
N ALA A 29 20.32 8.93 37.57
CA ALA A 29 20.03 9.22 38.97
C ALA A 29 18.61 9.75 39.20
N ALA A 30 18.14 10.65 38.33
CA ALA A 30 16.80 11.23 38.42
C ALA A 30 15.66 10.21 38.15
N MET A 31 15.95 9.19 37.35
CA MET A 31 15.00 8.10 37.08
C MET A 31 14.97 7.01 38.17
N ASN A 32 15.84 7.09 39.20
CA ASN A 32 15.95 6.12 40.30
C ASN A 32 16.02 4.67 39.82
N LEU A 33 16.86 4.39 38.82
CA LEU A 33 17.00 3.07 38.24
C LEU A 33 17.65 2.06 39.21
N THR A 34 17.21 0.82 39.16
CA THR A 34 17.86 -0.31 39.85
C THR A 34 19.22 -0.64 39.22
N GLU A 35 20.07 -1.44 39.87
CA GLU A 35 21.36 -1.86 39.28
C GLU A 35 21.17 -2.56 37.91
N GLU A 36 20.14 -3.41 37.79
CA GLU A 36 19.77 -4.04 36.52
C GLU A 36 19.31 -3.02 35.47
N GLY A 37 18.51 -2.02 35.90
CA GLY A 37 18.06 -0.90 35.04
C GLY A 37 19.24 -0.06 34.53
N LEU A 38 20.25 0.19 35.38
CA LEU A 38 21.46 0.91 34.99
C LEU A 38 22.28 0.18 33.92
N ALA A 39 22.39 -1.16 34.01
CA ALA A 39 23.08 -1.94 32.99
C ALA A 39 22.43 -1.84 31.59
N LEU A 40 21.11 -1.68 31.52
CA LEU A 40 20.34 -1.52 30.28
C LEU A 40 20.24 -0.07 29.82
N PHE A 41 20.43 0.89 30.72
CA PHE A 41 20.23 2.32 30.46
C PHE A 41 21.20 2.88 29.41
N TRP A 42 22.48 2.58 29.51
CA TRP A 42 23.50 3.10 28.59
C TRP A 42 23.28 2.64 27.16
N PRO A 43 23.10 1.34 26.88
CA PRO A 43 22.76 0.89 25.54
C PRO A 43 21.43 1.48 25.01
N ALA A 44 20.42 1.60 25.87
CA ALA A 44 19.13 2.18 25.51
C ALA A 44 19.26 3.67 25.13
N LEU A 45 20.01 4.46 25.90
CA LEU A 45 20.23 5.88 25.64
C LEU A 45 21.04 6.11 24.36
N GLU A 46 22.08 5.27 24.10
CA GLU A 46 22.86 5.29 22.88
C GLU A 46 22.01 5.00 21.64
N GLU A 47 21.13 4.01 21.75
CA GLU A 47 20.22 3.68 20.65
C GLU A 47 19.17 4.80 20.40
N LEU A 48 18.64 5.38 21.47
CA LEU A 48 17.73 6.54 21.37
C LEU A 48 18.43 7.77 20.74
N GLU A 49 19.70 8.00 21.04
CA GLU A 49 20.51 9.04 20.42
C GLU A 49 20.78 8.72 18.94
N LYS A 50 21.14 7.49 18.63
CA LYS A 50 21.41 7.03 17.25
C LYS A 50 20.16 7.17 16.37
N THR A 51 19.01 6.83 16.90
CA THR A 51 17.71 6.97 16.21
C THR A 51 17.13 8.37 16.26
N ALA A 52 17.83 9.35 16.90
CA ALA A 52 17.35 10.71 17.11
C ALA A 52 16.00 10.83 17.85
N ALA A 53 15.55 9.78 18.54
CA ALA A 53 14.43 9.87 19.50
C ALA A 53 14.79 10.77 20.69
N VAL A 54 16.10 10.84 20.98
CA VAL A 54 16.70 11.76 21.96
C VAL A 54 17.88 12.47 21.31
N ILE A 55 18.05 13.75 21.60
CA ILE A 55 19.15 14.58 21.06
C ILE A 55 20.11 14.94 22.18
N LYS A 56 21.40 14.71 21.92
CA LYS A 56 22.51 15.14 22.77
C LYS A 56 22.97 16.55 22.38
N THR A 57 23.00 17.48 23.34
CA THR A 57 23.49 18.83 23.12
C THR A 57 25.02 18.89 23.11
N ARG A 58 25.60 20.04 22.71
CA ARG A 58 27.06 20.30 22.78
C ARG A 58 27.61 20.24 24.22
N HIS A 59 26.75 20.34 25.22
CA HIS A 59 27.11 20.26 26.65
C HIS A 59 26.80 18.88 27.23
N GLU A 60 26.72 17.86 26.39
CA GLU A 60 26.47 16.46 26.76
C GLU A 60 25.14 16.23 27.53
N ARG A 61 24.17 17.10 27.32
CA ARG A 61 22.84 16.99 27.94
C ARG A 61 21.84 16.45 26.92
N PHE A 62 20.95 15.58 27.39
CA PHE A 62 19.96 14.88 26.58
C PHE A 62 18.59 15.52 26.70
N GLY A 63 17.80 15.48 25.64
CA GLY A 63 16.42 15.95 25.60
C GLY A 63 15.70 15.46 24.35
N VAL A 64 14.39 15.51 24.37
CA VAL A 64 13.55 15.16 23.21
C VAL A 64 13.55 16.32 22.20
N PRO A 65 13.57 16.01 20.88
CA PRO A 65 13.67 17.02 19.81
C PRO A 65 12.61 18.14 19.93
N GLU A 66 11.36 17.78 20.14
CA GLU A 66 10.22 18.69 20.20
C GLU A 66 10.36 19.78 21.27
N ARG A 67 11.08 19.51 22.37
CA ARG A 67 11.36 20.50 23.44
C ARG A 67 12.60 21.35 23.21
N MET A 68 13.32 21.09 22.12
CA MET A 68 14.57 21.76 21.77
C MET A 68 14.44 22.60 20.50
N ASN A 69 13.24 22.89 20.04
CA ASN A 69 12.93 23.49 18.73
C ASN A 69 13.55 22.71 17.56
N LEU A 70 13.61 21.40 17.71
CA LEU A 70 14.08 20.49 16.69
C LEU A 70 12.93 19.63 16.20
N VAL A 71 13.02 19.20 14.94
CA VAL A 71 12.12 18.22 14.33
C VAL A 71 12.92 17.08 13.75
N VAL A 72 12.42 15.87 13.91
CA VAL A 72 12.89 14.68 13.22
C VAL A 72 11.87 14.33 12.15
N GLY A 73 12.34 14.07 10.94
CA GLY A 73 11.45 13.74 9.83
C GLY A 73 12.18 13.34 8.57
N ARG A 74 11.43 13.02 7.53
CA ARG A 74 11.95 12.67 6.21
C ARG A 74 11.96 13.89 5.29
N LEU A 75 13.09 14.09 4.62
CA LEU A 75 13.27 15.17 3.66
C LEU A 75 12.64 14.80 2.32
N SER A 76 11.66 15.57 1.86
CA SER A 76 11.10 15.51 0.52
C SER A 76 11.63 16.68 -0.30
N MET A 77 12.50 16.38 -1.27
CA MET A 77 13.11 17.40 -2.14
C MET A 77 12.17 17.78 -3.29
N SER A 78 12.27 19.03 -3.69
CA SER A 78 11.77 19.53 -4.97
C SER A 78 12.86 19.51 -6.02
N ALA A 79 12.51 19.25 -7.28
CA ALA A 79 13.43 19.40 -8.42
C ALA A 79 14.02 20.83 -8.57
N LYS A 80 13.48 21.82 -7.83
CA LYS A 80 13.95 23.21 -7.81
C LYS A 80 15.06 23.47 -6.77
N GLY A 81 15.54 22.43 -6.05
CA GLY A 81 16.66 22.53 -5.11
C GLY A 81 16.32 23.01 -3.70
N PHE A 82 15.07 23.03 -3.31
CA PHE A 82 14.59 23.17 -1.93
C PHE A 82 13.85 21.92 -1.48
N GLY A 83 13.57 21.77 -0.20
CA GLY A 83 12.85 20.62 0.32
C GLY A 83 11.82 20.96 1.38
N PHE A 84 11.08 19.95 1.81
CA PHE A 84 10.18 19.97 2.95
C PHE A 84 10.51 18.80 3.86
N ILE A 85 10.54 19.02 5.16
CA ILE A 85 10.64 17.92 6.12
C ILE A 85 9.22 17.55 6.52
N ILE A 86 8.89 16.28 6.32
CA ILE A 86 7.67 15.65 6.77
C ILE A 86 7.94 15.13 8.18
N PRO A 87 7.41 15.76 9.25
CA PRO A 87 7.65 15.35 10.63
C PRO A 87 7.16 13.92 10.89
N GLU A 88 7.92 13.13 11.66
CA GLU A 88 7.50 11.80 12.12
C GLU A 88 6.42 11.90 13.20
N VAL A 89 6.50 12.92 14.04
CA VAL A 89 5.51 13.23 15.08
C VAL A 89 4.90 14.58 14.78
N ARG A 90 3.59 14.64 14.69
CA ARG A 90 2.82 15.89 14.57
C ARG A 90 2.13 16.16 15.91
N GLU A 91 2.39 17.30 16.51
CA GLU A 91 1.72 17.70 17.77
C GLU A 91 0.25 18.05 17.55
N LYS A 92 -0.08 18.55 16.35
CA LYS A 92 -1.44 18.88 15.92
C LYS A 92 -1.66 18.41 14.49
N GLU A 93 -2.88 18.03 14.15
CA GLU A 93 -3.27 17.68 12.77
C GLU A 93 -3.01 18.82 11.77
N THR A 94 -3.00 20.06 12.25
CA THR A 94 -2.72 21.27 11.47
C THR A 94 -1.24 21.54 11.24
N ASP A 95 -0.34 20.74 11.80
CA ASP A 95 1.11 20.94 11.63
C ASP A 95 1.52 20.66 10.19
N SER A 96 1.89 21.73 9.48
CA SER A 96 2.38 21.67 8.10
C SER A 96 3.82 21.17 8.03
N ASP A 97 4.19 20.62 6.86
CA ASP A 97 5.58 20.28 6.55
C ASP A 97 6.48 21.51 6.68
N ILE A 98 7.76 21.28 7.04
CA ILE A 98 8.71 22.36 7.34
C ILE A 98 9.53 22.65 6.08
N PHE A 99 9.45 23.86 5.59
CA PHE A 99 10.21 24.31 4.43
C PHE A 99 11.71 24.39 4.74
N VAL A 100 12.55 23.86 3.83
CA VAL A 100 14.02 23.90 3.94
C VAL A 100 14.59 24.52 2.66
N PRO A 101 15.18 25.73 2.75
CA PRO A 101 15.88 26.33 1.62
C PRO A 101 17.07 25.50 1.17
N GLY A 102 17.46 25.58 -0.11
CA GLY A 102 18.60 24.83 -0.64
C GLY A 102 19.92 25.04 0.10
N VAL A 103 20.14 26.25 0.62
CA VAL A 103 21.35 26.60 1.42
C VAL A 103 21.36 25.96 2.81
N SER A 104 20.20 25.53 3.32
CA SER A 104 20.01 24.95 4.65
C SER A 104 19.89 23.42 4.64
N LEU A 105 20.13 22.76 3.49
CA LEU A 105 20.03 21.30 3.35
C LEU A 105 21.18 20.54 4.04
N GLY A 106 22.33 21.15 4.29
CA GLY A 106 23.44 20.52 5.00
C GLY A 106 24.01 19.26 4.32
N GLY A 107 23.84 19.09 3.00
CA GLY A 107 24.25 17.90 2.25
C GLY A 107 23.26 16.72 2.35
N ALA A 108 22.05 16.96 2.86
CA ALA A 108 20.97 15.97 2.82
C ALA A 108 20.40 15.81 1.40
N MET A 109 19.94 14.62 1.09
CA MET A 109 19.35 14.21 -0.18
C MET A 109 17.87 13.81 0.00
N ASN A 110 17.17 13.68 -1.11
CA ASN A 110 15.76 13.26 -1.09
C ASN A 110 15.57 11.96 -0.31
N GLY A 111 14.57 11.93 0.60
CA GLY A 111 14.25 10.74 1.40
C GLY A 111 15.09 10.58 2.68
N ASP A 112 16.21 11.31 2.85
CA ASP A 112 17.03 11.21 4.06
C ASP A 112 16.20 11.50 5.31
N ARG A 113 16.46 10.74 6.36
CA ARG A 113 15.92 10.99 7.68
C ARG A 113 16.83 12.01 8.39
N VAL A 114 16.26 13.11 8.80
CA VAL A 114 17.03 14.27 9.24
C VAL A 114 16.53 14.84 10.57
N VAL A 115 17.43 15.53 11.28
CA VAL A 115 17.08 16.45 12.37
C VAL A 115 17.27 17.87 11.86
N ALA A 116 16.25 18.68 11.97
CA ALA A 116 16.32 20.09 11.61
C ALA A 116 15.97 21.01 12.79
N ARG A 117 16.59 22.18 12.80
CA ARG A 117 16.22 23.27 13.69
C ARG A 117 15.12 24.10 13.05
N ILE A 118 14.06 24.35 13.78
CA ILE A 118 12.94 25.18 13.33
C ILE A 118 13.24 26.64 13.66
N SER A 119 13.19 27.52 12.67
CA SER A 119 13.21 28.96 12.88
C SER A 119 11.81 29.44 13.27
N PRO A 120 11.69 30.38 14.23
CA PRO A 120 10.42 30.99 14.55
C PRO A 120 9.82 31.64 13.30
N SER A 121 8.58 31.29 12.93
CA SER A 121 7.88 31.97 11.84
C SER A 121 7.33 33.31 12.36
N GLU A 122 7.86 34.41 11.85
CA GLU A 122 7.38 35.76 12.21
C GLU A 122 6.12 36.17 11.43
N ILE A 123 5.68 35.39 10.44
CA ILE A 123 4.56 35.74 9.54
C ILE A 123 3.48 34.66 9.62
N ALA A 124 2.32 35.05 10.12
CA ALA A 124 1.13 34.19 10.11
C ALA A 124 0.77 33.75 8.68
N GLY A 125 0.59 32.42 8.48
CA GLY A 125 0.22 31.83 7.18
C GLY A 125 1.40 31.38 6.29
N ARG A 126 2.67 31.52 6.69
CA ARG A 126 3.82 30.89 6.04
C ARG A 126 4.22 29.58 6.72
N SER A 127 4.64 28.60 5.91
CA SER A 127 5.23 27.35 6.43
C SER A 127 6.43 27.67 7.31
N ARG A 128 6.61 26.95 8.41
CA ARG A 128 7.80 27.04 9.27
C ARG A 128 9.03 26.74 8.43
N GLU A 129 10.11 27.47 8.64
CA GLU A 129 11.38 27.26 7.95
C GLU A 129 12.34 26.47 8.85
N GLY A 130 13.10 25.54 8.26
CA GLY A 130 14.05 24.69 8.96
C GLY A 130 15.44 24.68 8.35
N GLU A 131 16.44 24.43 9.21
CA GLU A 131 17.82 24.17 8.82
C GLU A 131 18.20 22.76 9.25
N ILE A 132 18.67 21.91 8.31
CA ILE A 132 19.11 20.55 8.63
C ILE A 132 20.44 20.64 9.39
N ILE A 133 20.45 20.13 10.62
CA ILE A 133 21.63 20.11 11.48
C ILE A 133 22.28 18.74 11.60
N ARG A 134 21.53 17.66 11.29
CA ARG A 134 22.04 16.29 11.34
C ARG A 134 21.27 15.41 10.37
N ILE A 135 21.98 14.53 9.68
CA ILE A 135 21.41 13.45 8.88
C ILE A 135 21.50 12.18 9.73
N VAL A 136 20.36 11.57 10.01
CA VAL A 136 20.21 10.39 10.88
C VAL A 136 20.42 9.12 10.05
N GLU A 137 19.77 9.08 8.87
CA GLU A 137 19.77 7.93 7.98
C GLU A 137 19.78 8.41 6.53
N ARG A 138 20.60 7.77 5.72
CA ARG A 138 20.66 8.03 4.27
C ARG A 138 19.67 7.14 3.54
N ALA A 139 18.87 7.74 2.66
CA ALA A 139 17.89 7.00 1.87
C ALA A 139 18.44 6.44 0.55
N ASN A 140 19.50 7.03 0.01
CA ASN A 140 19.94 6.79 -1.36
C ASN A 140 21.37 6.24 -1.40
N GLU A 141 21.60 5.03 -0.87
CA GLU A 141 22.91 4.36 -1.00
C GLU A 141 23.20 3.95 -2.45
N LEU A 142 22.15 3.61 -3.20
CA LEU A 142 22.19 3.29 -4.62
C LEU A 142 21.38 4.32 -5.40
N ILE A 143 21.95 4.81 -6.49
CA ILE A 143 21.31 5.80 -7.37
C ILE A 143 21.37 5.30 -8.80
N VAL A 144 20.23 5.33 -9.47
CA VAL A 144 20.11 4.99 -10.90
C VAL A 144 20.20 6.27 -11.71
N GLY A 145 20.91 6.21 -12.82
CA GLY A 145 21.03 7.36 -13.71
C GLY A 145 21.75 7.05 -15.01
N THR A 146 21.94 8.09 -15.81
CA THR A 146 22.61 8.00 -17.09
C THR A 146 24.07 8.42 -16.93
N PHE A 147 25.00 7.55 -17.35
CA PHE A 147 26.43 7.82 -17.29
C PHE A 147 26.87 8.71 -18.45
N GLU A 148 27.64 9.75 -18.11
CA GLU A 148 28.29 10.65 -19.04
C GLU A 148 29.81 10.57 -18.84
N GLU A 149 30.55 10.37 -19.93
CA GLU A 149 31.99 10.16 -19.92
C GLU A 149 32.75 11.46 -20.18
N SER A 150 33.80 11.70 -19.39
CA SER A 150 34.79 12.72 -19.63
C SER A 150 36.19 12.08 -19.72
N ARG A 151 37.19 12.83 -20.18
CA ARG A 151 38.56 12.29 -20.43
C ARG A 151 39.20 11.60 -19.22
N HIS A 152 38.90 12.01 -18.00
CA HIS A 152 39.57 11.56 -16.78
C HIS A 152 38.61 11.14 -15.66
N PHE A 153 37.31 11.29 -15.84
CA PHE A 153 36.24 10.98 -14.87
C PHE A 153 34.93 10.82 -15.60
N GLY A 154 33.89 10.47 -14.88
CA GLY A 154 32.53 10.49 -15.39
C GLY A 154 31.59 11.19 -14.43
N PHE A 155 30.39 11.41 -14.90
CA PHE A 155 29.25 11.82 -14.10
C PHE A 155 28.07 10.88 -14.34
N VAL A 156 27.22 10.73 -13.34
CA VAL A 156 25.91 10.09 -13.52
C VAL A 156 24.84 11.11 -13.20
N THR A 157 24.02 11.41 -14.19
CA THR A 157 22.82 12.23 -14.02
C THR A 157 21.70 11.34 -13.50
N PRO A 158 21.23 11.53 -12.23
CA PRO A 158 20.19 10.70 -11.63
C PRO A 158 18.87 10.76 -12.40
N ASP A 159 18.16 9.64 -12.47
CA ASP A 159 16.81 9.55 -13.05
C ASP A 159 15.76 10.20 -12.14
N ASP A 160 15.95 10.10 -10.81
CA ASP A 160 15.14 10.85 -9.85
C ASP A 160 15.52 12.34 -9.86
N LYS A 161 14.65 13.15 -10.45
CA LYS A 161 14.81 14.62 -10.52
C LYS A 161 14.84 15.31 -9.16
N LYS A 162 14.46 14.62 -8.08
CA LYS A 162 14.58 15.12 -6.70
C LYS A 162 16.02 15.05 -6.18
N ILE A 163 16.89 14.27 -6.85
CA ILE A 163 18.33 14.29 -6.63
C ILE A 163 18.90 15.37 -7.57
N GLY A 164 18.91 16.61 -7.11
CA GLY A 164 19.16 17.80 -7.94
C GLY A 164 20.62 18.02 -8.38
N GLN A 165 21.52 17.02 -8.29
CA GLN A 165 22.93 17.13 -8.65
C GLN A 165 23.47 15.83 -9.22
N ASP A 166 24.41 15.94 -10.17
CA ASP A 166 25.09 14.78 -10.74
C ASP A 166 26.04 14.13 -9.72
N ILE A 167 26.24 12.82 -9.87
CA ILE A 167 27.16 12.04 -9.05
C ILE A 167 28.50 11.96 -9.77
N PHE A 168 29.57 12.39 -9.12
CA PHE A 168 30.92 12.31 -9.66
C PHE A 168 31.46 10.87 -9.59
N ILE A 169 31.99 10.36 -10.71
CA ILE A 169 32.55 9.01 -10.81
C ILE A 169 34.03 9.10 -11.13
N PRO A 170 34.94 8.76 -10.19
CA PRO A 170 36.37 8.70 -10.44
C PRO A 170 36.73 7.69 -11.54
N LYS A 171 37.81 7.90 -12.27
CA LYS A 171 38.25 7.04 -13.37
C LYS A 171 38.33 5.56 -13.00
N GLY A 172 38.81 5.24 -11.79
CA GLY A 172 38.90 3.84 -11.30
C GLY A 172 37.57 3.20 -10.89
N ALA A 173 36.49 3.99 -10.82
CA ALA A 173 35.17 3.56 -10.36
C ALA A 173 34.10 3.45 -11.48
N VAL A 174 34.53 3.59 -12.74
CA VAL A 174 33.64 3.55 -13.93
C VAL A 174 33.20 2.13 -14.29
N HIS A 175 34.01 1.12 -13.98
CA HIS A 175 33.73 -0.32 -14.16
C HIS A 175 33.19 -0.71 -15.56
N GLY A 176 33.68 -0.02 -16.62
CA GLY A 176 33.31 -0.32 -18.00
C GLY A 176 32.06 0.39 -18.51
N ALA A 177 31.45 1.26 -17.73
CA ALA A 177 30.34 2.08 -18.22
C ALA A 177 30.80 3.02 -19.34
N LYS A 178 29.95 3.22 -20.34
CA LYS A 178 30.17 4.11 -21.49
C LYS A 178 29.08 5.17 -21.53
N ALA A 179 29.38 6.30 -22.17
CA ALA A 179 28.43 7.40 -22.32
C ALA A 179 27.06 6.92 -22.86
N GLY A 180 25.99 7.40 -22.26
CA GLY A 180 24.60 7.05 -22.60
C GLY A 180 24.11 5.72 -22.01
N MET A 181 24.89 5.05 -21.18
CA MET A 181 24.42 3.85 -20.47
C MET A 181 23.67 4.22 -19.19
N LYS A 182 22.63 3.45 -18.89
CA LYS A 182 21.96 3.41 -17.61
C LYS A 182 22.78 2.58 -16.64
N VAL A 183 23.04 3.14 -15.48
CA VAL A 183 23.89 2.52 -14.46
C VAL A 183 23.27 2.67 -13.07
N VAL A 184 23.59 1.71 -12.20
CA VAL A 184 23.39 1.81 -10.75
C VAL A 184 24.71 2.25 -10.12
N VAL A 185 24.67 3.33 -9.37
CA VAL A 185 25.84 3.90 -8.67
C VAL A 185 25.69 3.71 -7.19
N ARG A 186 26.71 3.19 -6.53
CA ARG A 186 26.82 3.24 -5.07
C ARG A 186 27.47 4.55 -4.66
N VAL A 187 26.84 5.30 -3.78
CA VAL A 187 27.39 6.53 -3.22
C VAL A 187 28.52 6.17 -2.24
N THR A 188 29.72 6.65 -2.51
CA THR A 188 30.92 6.43 -1.67
C THR A 188 31.25 7.64 -0.80
N LYS A 189 30.90 8.85 -1.27
CA LYS A 189 31.00 10.09 -0.49
C LYS A 189 29.73 10.93 -0.73
N TRP A 190 29.16 11.39 0.37
CA TRP A 190 27.95 12.21 0.35
C TRP A 190 28.26 13.68 0.02
N PRO A 191 27.27 14.46 -0.46
CA PRO A 191 27.46 15.87 -0.73
C PRO A 191 27.94 16.62 0.52
N ALA A 192 28.94 17.50 0.34
CA ALA A 192 29.46 18.32 1.42
C ALA A 192 29.81 19.74 0.92
N GLY A 193 29.13 20.75 1.45
CA GLY A 193 29.29 22.13 1.03
C GLY A 193 28.97 22.31 -0.46
N ARG A 194 29.97 22.64 -1.29
CA ARG A 194 29.79 22.79 -2.76
C ARG A 194 30.21 21.55 -3.56
N ARG A 195 30.56 20.45 -2.90
CA ARG A 195 30.97 19.22 -3.58
C ARG A 195 29.79 18.32 -3.77
N ASN A 196 29.61 17.86 -5.01
CA ASN A 196 28.64 16.83 -5.35
C ASN A 196 28.97 15.49 -4.66
N ALA A 197 28.01 14.58 -4.61
CA ALA A 197 28.27 13.21 -4.20
C ALA A 197 29.30 12.56 -5.13
N GLU A 198 30.11 11.63 -4.58
CA GLU A 198 31.01 10.77 -5.31
C GLU A 198 30.54 9.34 -5.20
N GLY A 199 30.62 8.57 -6.30
CA GLY A 199 30.16 7.18 -6.32
C GLY A 199 30.99 6.28 -7.21
N GLU A 200 30.65 4.99 -7.19
CA GLU A 200 31.19 3.96 -8.07
C GLU A 200 30.06 3.27 -8.83
N VAL A 201 30.28 2.95 -10.09
CA VAL A 201 29.31 2.15 -10.87
C VAL A 201 29.30 0.74 -10.32
N LYS A 202 28.15 0.32 -9.77
CA LYS A 202 27.93 -1.03 -9.24
C LYS A 202 27.45 -1.97 -10.34
N GLU A 203 26.58 -1.47 -11.22
CA GLU A 203 25.92 -2.28 -12.26
C GLU A 203 25.65 -1.45 -13.51
N ILE A 204 25.73 -2.08 -14.67
CA ILE A 204 25.37 -1.49 -15.96
C ILE A 204 24.08 -2.16 -16.42
N LEU A 205 22.99 -1.39 -16.52
CA LEU A 205 21.66 -1.90 -16.87
C LEU A 205 21.47 -2.06 -18.40
N GLY A 206 22.22 -1.28 -19.21
CA GLY A 206 22.14 -1.27 -20.67
C GLY A 206 22.24 0.15 -21.22
N ARG A 207 21.96 0.32 -22.52
CA ARG A 207 21.88 1.65 -23.14
C ARG A 207 20.50 2.27 -22.90
N ALA A 208 20.45 3.54 -22.68
CA ALA A 208 19.17 4.27 -22.61
C ALA A 208 18.40 4.08 -23.93
N GLY A 209 17.17 3.58 -23.83
CA GLY A 209 16.30 3.28 -24.96
C GLY A 209 16.35 1.85 -25.49
N ASP A 210 17.27 0.99 -25.00
CA ASP A 210 17.20 -0.43 -25.26
C ASP A 210 15.95 -1.04 -24.56
N PRO A 211 15.29 -2.04 -25.18
CA PRO A 211 14.10 -2.68 -24.59
C PRO A 211 14.37 -3.22 -23.19
N GLY A 212 13.48 -2.91 -22.24
CA GLY A 212 13.53 -3.38 -20.84
C GLY A 212 14.49 -2.62 -19.92
N VAL A 213 15.39 -1.77 -20.43
CA VAL A 213 16.36 -1.02 -19.62
C VAL A 213 15.66 0.04 -18.73
N ASP A 214 14.58 0.61 -19.20
CA ASP A 214 13.73 1.53 -18.42
C ASP A 214 13.04 0.80 -17.26
N VAL A 215 12.53 -0.41 -17.47
CA VAL A 215 11.95 -1.25 -16.42
C VAL A 215 13.02 -1.64 -15.39
N LEU A 216 14.20 -2.09 -15.83
CA LEU A 216 15.33 -2.40 -14.94
C LEU A 216 15.78 -1.16 -14.13
N SER A 217 15.76 0.03 -14.75
CA SER A 217 16.07 1.28 -14.06
C SER A 217 15.07 1.57 -12.95
N VAL A 218 13.76 1.40 -13.21
CA VAL A 218 12.71 1.54 -12.19
C VAL A 218 12.88 0.51 -11.08
N MET A 219 13.11 -0.76 -11.42
CA MET A 219 13.34 -1.82 -10.42
C MET A 219 14.51 -1.47 -9.50
N SER A 220 15.65 -1.10 -10.08
CA SER A 220 16.85 -0.73 -9.31
C SER A 220 16.64 0.53 -8.47
N GLN A 221 15.91 1.53 -8.99
CA GLN A 221 15.61 2.78 -8.27
C GLN A 221 14.77 2.52 -7.00
N TYR A 222 13.83 1.58 -7.06
CA TYR A 222 12.95 1.24 -5.93
C TYR A 222 13.42 0.01 -5.15
N GLY A 223 14.61 -0.54 -5.44
CA GLY A 223 15.14 -1.71 -4.77
C GLY A 223 14.30 -2.98 -4.97
N LEU A 224 13.59 -3.06 -6.10
CA LEU A 224 12.73 -4.21 -6.41
C LEU A 224 13.56 -5.37 -6.94
N SER A 225 13.34 -6.58 -6.41
CA SER A 225 14.00 -7.81 -6.87
C SER A 225 12.99 -8.93 -7.05
N GLU A 226 13.16 -9.71 -8.11
CA GLU A 226 12.43 -10.97 -8.29
C GLU A 226 12.97 -12.09 -7.39
N ASP A 227 14.22 -11.97 -6.96
CA ASP A 227 14.89 -12.95 -6.10
C ASP A 227 14.42 -12.81 -4.65
N PHE A 228 14.40 -13.94 -3.97
CA PHE A 228 14.10 -14.04 -2.55
C PHE A 228 15.35 -14.45 -1.76
N PRO A 229 15.49 -14.02 -0.48
CA PRO A 229 16.53 -14.51 0.41
C PRO A 229 16.55 -16.04 0.53
N ALA A 230 17.72 -16.62 0.84
CA ALA A 230 17.89 -18.08 0.86
C ALA A 230 16.98 -18.75 1.89
N ASP A 231 16.84 -18.18 3.08
CA ASP A 231 15.97 -18.69 4.15
C ASP A 231 14.48 -18.69 3.75
N VAL A 232 14.06 -17.67 2.98
CA VAL A 232 12.70 -17.60 2.42
C VAL A 232 12.48 -18.67 1.35
N ALA A 233 13.48 -18.89 0.48
CA ALA A 233 13.43 -19.92 -0.56
C ALA A 233 13.41 -21.33 0.05
N GLU A 234 14.16 -21.58 1.10
CA GLU A 234 14.18 -22.84 1.85
C GLU A 234 12.83 -23.10 2.54
N GLU A 235 12.25 -22.11 3.23
CA GLU A 235 10.92 -22.26 3.85
C GLU A 235 9.87 -22.54 2.77
N ALA A 236 9.86 -21.79 1.67
CA ALA A 236 8.94 -22.03 0.56
C ALA A 236 9.10 -23.44 -0.02
N ALA A 237 10.33 -23.93 -0.18
CA ALA A 237 10.61 -25.28 -0.68
C ALA A 237 10.10 -26.40 0.24
N SER A 238 10.02 -26.15 1.55
CA SER A 238 9.52 -27.11 2.54
C SER A 238 8.00 -27.31 2.52
N ILE A 239 7.25 -26.38 1.90
CA ILE A 239 5.79 -26.47 1.80
C ILE A 239 5.43 -27.45 0.68
N GLU A 240 4.53 -28.38 0.96
CA GLU A 240 4.04 -29.36 -0.03
C GLU A 240 3.23 -28.66 -1.14
N ASP A 241 3.22 -29.26 -2.34
CA ASP A 241 2.48 -28.70 -3.49
C ASP A 241 0.98 -29.09 -3.49
N VAL A 242 0.58 -30.00 -2.59
CA VAL A 242 -0.78 -30.53 -2.48
C VAL A 242 -1.26 -30.37 -1.04
N VAL A 243 -2.53 -30.03 -0.89
CA VAL A 243 -3.16 -29.94 0.44
C VAL A 243 -3.32 -31.35 1.01
N ALA A 244 -2.75 -31.59 2.19
CA ALA A 244 -2.86 -32.88 2.85
C ALA A 244 -4.29 -33.07 3.45
N PRO A 245 -4.85 -34.32 3.43
CA PRO A 245 -6.20 -34.56 3.98
C PRO A 245 -6.38 -34.14 5.43
N GLU A 246 -5.32 -34.14 6.23
CA GLU A 246 -5.30 -33.70 7.62
C GLU A 246 -5.61 -32.20 7.76
N GLU A 247 -5.27 -31.40 6.74
CA GLU A 247 -5.51 -29.97 6.70
C GLU A 247 -6.99 -29.61 6.46
N PHE A 248 -7.82 -30.59 6.09
CA PHE A 248 -9.28 -30.40 5.95
C PHE A 248 -9.99 -30.34 7.31
N SER A 249 -9.36 -30.85 8.37
CA SER A 249 -9.96 -30.88 9.69
C SER A 249 -10.33 -29.48 10.20
N GLY A 250 -11.55 -29.33 10.69
CA GLY A 250 -12.06 -28.04 11.21
C GLY A 250 -12.43 -27.02 10.12
N ARG A 251 -12.39 -27.41 8.85
CA ARG A 251 -12.76 -26.57 7.71
C ARG A 251 -14.12 -26.99 7.13
N ARG A 252 -14.85 -26.02 6.61
CA ARG A 252 -16.10 -26.28 5.87
C ARG A 252 -15.75 -26.90 4.52
N ASP A 253 -16.26 -28.11 4.24
CA ASP A 253 -16.08 -28.74 2.93
C ASP A 253 -17.01 -28.11 1.88
N ARG A 254 -16.42 -27.45 0.89
CA ARG A 254 -17.09 -26.81 -0.25
C ARG A 254 -16.64 -27.38 -1.59
N ARG A 255 -15.96 -28.52 -1.60
CA ARG A 255 -15.49 -29.18 -2.82
C ARG A 255 -16.64 -29.68 -3.71
N GLY A 256 -17.83 -29.86 -3.15
CA GLY A 256 -19.03 -30.29 -3.89
C GLY A 256 -19.74 -29.20 -4.69
N ILE A 257 -19.36 -27.91 -4.54
CA ILE A 257 -19.96 -26.81 -5.28
C ILE A 257 -19.06 -26.33 -6.42
N ARG A 258 -19.67 -25.81 -7.48
CA ARG A 258 -18.93 -25.41 -8.70
C ARG A 258 -18.39 -23.98 -8.57
N ILE A 259 -17.36 -23.82 -7.76
CA ILE A 259 -16.66 -22.54 -7.62
C ILE A 259 -15.86 -22.27 -8.90
N VAL A 260 -15.89 -21.03 -9.38
CA VAL A 260 -15.10 -20.57 -10.52
C VAL A 260 -14.18 -19.41 -10.12
N THR A 261 -13.02 -19.30 -10.76
CA THR A 261 -12.20 -18.09 -10.75
C THR A 261 -12.39 -17.34 -12.07
N ILE A 262 -12.38 -16.01 -12.05
CA ILE A 262 -12.59 -15.17 -13.25
C ILE A 262 -11.55 -14.05 -13.22
N ASP A 263 -10.52 -14.17 -14.06
CA ASP A 263 -9.34 -13.30 -14.03
C ASP A 263 -8.87 -12.91 -15.44
N GLY A 264 -7.78 -12.16 -15.54
CA GLY A 264 -7.10 -11.92 -16.79
C GLY A 264 -6.43 -13.19 -17.32
N GLU A 265 -6.19 -13.25 -18.63
CA GLU A 265 -5.58 -14.41 -19.32
C GLU A 265 -4.21 -14.76 -18.73
N ASP A 266 -3.42 -13.75 -18.39
CA ASP A 266 -2.04 -13.87 -17.91
C ASP A 266 -1.94 -14.08 -16.39
N ALA A 267 -3.04 -14.00 -15.63
CA ALA A 267 -3.05 -14.16 -14.18
C ALA A 267 -2.63 -15.58 -13.78
N LYS A 268 -1.78 -15.68 -12.76
CA LYS A 268 -1.30 -16.96 -12.20
C LYS A 268 -1.51 -17.05 -10.69
N ASP A 269 -1.69 -15.91 -10.05
CA ASP A 269 -1.92 -15.69 -8.62
C ASP A 269 -3.42 -15.46 -8.38
N LEU A 270 -4.20 -16.57 -8.46
CA LEU A 270 -5.65 -16.54 -8.35
C LEU A 270 -6.04 -16.47 -6.87
N ASP A 271 -6.32 -15.27 -6.40
CA ASP A 271 -6.66 -15.01 -5.00
C ASP A 271 -8.09 -15.43 -4.65
N ASP A 272 -9.04 -15.31 -5.58
CA ASP A 272 -10.47 -15.40 -5.31
C ASP A 272 -11.22 -16.37 -6.21
N GLY A 273 -12.12 -17.13 -5.59
CA GLY A 273 -13.12 -17.97 -6.25
C GLY A 273 -14.52 -17.53 -5.83
N VAL A 274 -15.46 -17.61 -6.75
CA VAL A 274 -16.84 -17.16 -6.53
C VAL A 274 -17.86 -18.21 -6.90
N TYR A 275 -18.97 -18.21 -6.19
CA TYR A 275 -20.16 -19.01 -6.49
C TYR A 275 -21.41 -18.22 -6.10
N ALA A 276 -22.42 -18.22 -6.96
CA ALA A 276 -23.73 -17.66 -6.63
C ALA A 276 -24.85 -18.60 -7.00
N GLU A 277 -25.93 -18.55 -6.20
CA GLU A 277 -27.16 -19.29 -6.42
C GLU A 277 -28.35 -18.40 -6.10
N ARG A 278 -29.33 -18.36 -7.00
CA ARG A 278 -30.62 -17.70 -6.76
C ARG A 278 -31.56 -18.62 -6.00
N ARG A 279 -32.11 -18.13 -4.88
CA ARG A 279 -33.06 -18.86 -4.06
C ARG A 279 -34.51 -18.64 -4.53
N ALA A 280 -35.42 -19.53 -4.09
CA ALA A 280 -36.81 -19.49 -4.48
C ALA A 280 -37.57 -18.23 -4.03
N ASP A 281 -37.11 -17.57 -2.94
CA ASP A 281 -37.65 -16.31 -2.42
C ASP A 281 -37.11 -15.06 -3.14
N GLY A 282 -36.27 -15.24 -4.15
CA GLY A 282 -35.65 -14.16 -4.92
C GLY A 282 -34.38 -13.59 -4.30
N SER A 283 -33.95 -14.07 -3.15
CA SER A 283 -32.63 -13.77 -2.57
C SER A 283 -31.52 -14.56 -3.27
N PHE A 284 -30.27 -14.23 -2.97
CA PHE A 284 -29.09 -14.90 -3.50
C PHE A 284 -28.23 -15.45 -2.37
N PHE A 285 -27.70 -16.63 -2.55
CA PHE A 285 -26.50 -17.05 -1.85
C PHE A 285 -25.28 -16.64 -2.68
N LEU A 286 -24.35 -15.92 -2.06
CA LEU A 286 -23.06 -15.54 -2.65
C LEU A 286 -21.94 -16.09 -1.78
N GLY A 287 -21.13 -17.00 -2.32
CA GLY A 287 -19.88 -17.48 -1.71
C GLY A 287 -18.68 -16.79 -2.35
N VAL A 288 -17.85 -16.15 -1.52
CA VAL A 288 -16.56 -15.59 -1.88
C VAL A 288 -15.50 -16.38 -1.11
N TYR A 289 -14.59 -17.01 -1.84
CA TYR A 289 -13.57 -17.93 -1.31
C TYR A 289 -12.19 -17.37 -1.63
N ILE A 290 -11.46 -16.96 -0.61
CA ILE A 290 -10.15 -16.33 -0.76
C ILE A 290 -9.06 -17.29 -0.36
N ALA A 291 -8.00 -17.38 -1.14
CA ALA A 291 -6.83 -18.21 -0.86
C ALA A 291 -6.35 -18.04 0.59
N ASP A 292 -6.25 -19.13 1.35
CA ASP A 292 -5.86 -19.09 2.76
C ASP A 292 -4.34 -19.04 2.93
N VAL A 293 -3.74 -17.95 2.45
CA VAL A 293 -2.29 -17.70 2.53
C VAL A 293 -1.80 -17.73 3.99
N SER A 294 -2.66 -17.32 4.94
CA SER A 294 -2.31 -17.29 6.36
C SER A 294 -2.05 -18.67 6.98
N TRP A 295 -2.47 -19.72 6.29
CA TRP A 295 -2.17 -21.09 6.70
C TRP A 295 -0.71 -21.46 6.45
N TYR A 296 -0.15 -21.01 5.33
CA TYR A 296 1.20 -21.32 4.89
C TYR A 296 2.23 -20.29 5.38
N VAL A 297 1.91 -19.01 5.34
CA VAL A 297 2.80 -17.92 5.77
C VAL A 297 2.56 -17.59 7.24
N ARG A 298 3.34 -18.21 8.10
CA ARG A 298 3.23 -18.04 9.56
C ARG A 298 3.86 -16.73 10.01
N GLU A 299 3.24 -16.08 11.01
CA GLU A 299 3.75 -14.81 11.54
C GLU A 299 5.19 -14.95 12.07
N ASN A 300 6.03 -13.97 11.74
CA ASN A 300 7.46 -13.90 12.06
C ASN A 300 8.34 -14.98 11.39
N SER A 301 7.80 -15.80 10.49
CA SER A 301 8.61 -16.71 9.67
C SER A 301 9.46 -15.94 8.63
N PRO A 302 10.45 -16.55 7.98
CA PRO A 302 11.18 -15.95 6.85
C PRO A 302 10.25 -15.43 5.76
N LEU A 303 9.25 -16.23 5.34
CA LEU A 303 8.23 -15.84 4.36
C LEU A 303 7.46 -14.60 4.80
N ASP A 304 7.07 -14.53 6.07
CA ASP A 304 6.33 -13.39 6.62
C ASP A 304 7.17 -12.11 6.68
N ARG A 305 8.40 -12.21 7.15
CA ARG A 305 9.32 -11.05 7.20
C ARG A 305 9.54 -10.45 5.82
N GLU A 306 9.75 -11.30 4.81
CA GLU A 306 9.93 -10.85 3.43
C GLU A 306 8.65 -10.29 2.83
N ALA A 307 7.50 -10.95 3.04
CA ALA A 307 6.20 -10.46 2.58
C ALA A 307 5.87 -9.08 3.19
N ARG A 308 6.19 -8.89 4.48
CA ARG A 308 6.05 -7.60 5.17
C ARG A 308 6.98 -6.53 4.58
N ALA A 309 8.23 -6.88 4.31
CA ALA A 309 9.21 -5.97 3.73
C ALA A 309 8.80 -5.50 2.32
N ARG A 310 8.26 -6.42 1.50
CA ARG A 310 7.71 -6.09 0.17
C ARG A 310 6.38 -5.34 0.25
N GLY A 311 5.53 -5.66 1.21
CA GLY A 311 4.21 -5.06 1.44
C GLY A 311 3.16 -5.42 0.39
N THR A 312 3.55 -5.52 -0.88
CA THR A 312 2.66 -5.84 -2.01
C THR A 312 3.44 -6.42 -3.19
N SER A 313 2.75 -7.16 -4.07
CA SER A 313 3.28 -7.47 -5.40
C SER A 313 3.29 -6.21 -6.26
N VAL A 314 4.31 -6.06 -7.12
CA VAL A 314 4.47 -4.91 -8.03
C VAL A 314 4.31 -5.39 -9.47
N TYR A 315 3.36 -4.79 -10.17
CA TYR A 315 3.04 -5.13 -11.56
C TYR A 315 3.70 -4.12 -12.49
N LEU A 316 4.75 -4.55 -13.19
CA LEU A 316 5.44 -3.76 -14.20
C LEU A 316 4.87 -4.08 -15.59
N VAL A 317 5.34 -3.37 -16.61
CA VAL A 317 4.80 -3.50 -17.97
C VAL A 317 5.04 -4.92 -18.56
N ASP A 318 6.17 -5.53 -18.24
CA ASP A 318 6.67 -6.80 -18.80
C ASP A 318 6.72 -7.95 -17.79
N ARG A 319 6.60 -7.66 -16.48
CA ARG A 319 6.75 -8.67 -15.42
C ARG A 319 6.04 -8.29 -14.13
N VAL A 320 5.92 -9.28 -13.26
CA VAL A 320 5.41 -9.10 -11.89
C VAL A 320 6.52 -9.44 -10.91
N ILE A 321 6.75 -8.55 -9.94
CA ILE A 321 7.59 -8.79 -8.77
C ILE A 321 6.67 -9.23 -7.65
N PRO A 322 6.62 -10.53 -7.32
CA PRO A 322 5.63 -11.05 -6.40
C PRO A 322 5.99 -10.76 -4.95
N MET A 323 4.97 -10.58 -4.10
CA MET A 323 5.14 -10.47 -2.65
C MET A 323 5.59 -11.80 -2.03
N LEU A 324 5.16 -12.92 -2.58
CA LEU A 324 5.47 -14.27 -2.12
C LEU A 324 6.18 -15.06 -3.23
N PRO A 325 7.06 -16.03 -2.90
CA PRO A 325 7.65 -16.93 -3.90
C PRO A 325 6.62 -17.59 -4.79
N LYS A 326 6.95 -17.79 -6.07
CA LYS A 326 6.03 -18.36 -7.09
C LYS A 326 5.48 -19.74 -6.71
N LYS A 327 6.20 -20.51 -5.88
CA LYS A 327 5.71 -21.78 -5.34
C LYS A 327 4.44 -21.59 -4.50
N LEU A 328 4.32 -20.46 -3.78
CA LEU A 328 3.12 -20.12 -3.06
C LEU A 328 2.14 -19.36 -3.94
N SER A 329 2.58 -18.23 -4.53
CA SER A 329 1.69 -17.31 -5.22
C SER A 329 1.02 -17.90 -6.47
N ASN A 330 1.70 -18.77 -7.21
CA ASN A 330 1.17 -19.43 -8.43
C ASN A 330 0.84 -20.90 -8.18
N GLY A 331 1.31 -21.50 -7.08
CA GLY A 331 1.17 -22.90 -6.70
C GLY A 331 0.11 -23.12 -5.64
N ILE A 332 0.54 -23.51 -4.42
CA ILE A 332 -0.35 -24.04 -3.38
C ILE A 332 -1.38 -23.01 -2.87
N CYS A 333 -1.07 -21.70 -2.89
CA CYS A 333 -2.03 -20.67 -2.52
C CYS A 333 -2.98 -20.31 -3.66
N SER A 334 -2.53 -20.36 -4.93
CA SER A 334 -3.36 -20.01 -6.07
C SER A 334 -4.54 -20.98 -6.23
N LEU A 335 -5.74 -20.45 -6.41
CA LEU A 335 -6.98 -21.22 -6.56
C LEU A 335 -7.07 -21.85 -7.95
N ASN A 336 -6.11 -22.73 -8.27
CA ASN A 336 -6.00 -23.42 -9.55
C ASN A 336 -7.17 -24.38 -9.76
N ALA A 337 -7.70 -24.43 -11.00
CA ALA A 337 -8.80 -25.30 -11.36
C ALA A 337 -8.41 -26.78 -11.29
N GLY A 338 -9.32 -27.62 -10.79
CA GLY A 338 -9.13 -29.07 -10.69
C GLY A 338 -8.28 -29.51 -9.48
N GLU A 339 -7.97 -28.60 -8.56
CA GLU A 339 -7.16 -28.88 -7.38
C GLU A 339 -7.90 -28.49 -6.10
N ASP A 340 -7.68 -29.28 -5.03
CA ASP A 340 -8.18 -28.91 -3.70
C ASP A 340 -7.33 -27.78 -3.14
N ARG A 341 -7.98 -26.75 -2.57
CA ARG A 341 -7.33 -25.57 -2.00
C ARG A 341 -7.93 -25.18 -0.67
N LEU A 342 -7.10 -24.66 0.21
CA LEU A 342 -7.55 -24.05 1.46
C LEU A 342 -7.98 -22.60 1.18
N ALA A 343 -9.14 -22.25 1.72
CA ALA A 343 -9.72 -20.93 1.54
C ALA A 343 -10.25 -20.36 2.86
N MET A 344 -10.34 -19.04 2.92
CA MET A 344 -11.16 -18.31 3.87
C MET A 344 -12.46 -17.93 3.14
N ALA A 345 -13.58 -18.48 3.56
CA ALA A 345 -14.86 -18.26 2.94
C ALA A 345 -15.61 -17.10 3.62
N CYS A 346 -16.17 -16.20 2.81
CA CYS A 346 -17.20 -15.25 3.19
C CYS A 346 -18.48 -15.63 2.44
N GLU A 347 -19.41 -16.31 3.12
CA GLU A 347 -20.67 -16.77 2.56
C GLU A 347 -21.78 -15.84 2.99
N MET A 348 -22.49 -15.25 2.04
CA MET A 348 -23.46 -14.18 2.27
C MET A 348 -24.82 -14.53 1.68
N GLU A 349 -25.87 -14.17 2.40
CA GLU A 349 -27.23 -14.12 1.88
C GLU A 349 -27.54 -12.67 1.48
N ILE A 350 -27.84 -12.46 0.21
CA ILE A 350 -28.07 -11.13 -0.37
C ILE A 350 -29.53 -11.04 -0.80
N GLY A 351 -30.23 -10.01 -0.31
CA GLY A 351 -31.61 -9.74 -0.71
C GLY A 351 -31.73 -9.34 -2.19
N ALA A 352 -32.90 -9.41 -2.76
CA ALA A 352 -33.18 -8.94 -4.11
C ALA A 352 -32.85 -7.43 -4.32
N ASP A 353 -32.76 -6.67 -3.23
CA ASP A 353 -32.33 -5.29 -3.21
C ASP A 353 -30.79 -5.09 -3.20
N GLY A 354 -30.03 -6.20 -3.25
CA GLY A 354 -28.56 -6.16 -3.29
C GLY A 354 -27.88 -5.94 -1.93
N LEU A 355 -28.61 -6.00 -0.81
CA LEU A 355 -28.07 -5.82 0.54
C LEU A 355 -27.80 -7.16 1.23
N VAL A 356 -26.68 -7.27 1.94
CA VAL A 356 -26.33 -8.43 2.75
C VAL A 356 -27.32 -8.54 3.93
N ARG A 357 -27.96 -9.70 4.08
CA ARG A 357 -28.92 -10.00 5.15
C ARG A 357 -28.29 -10.78 6.29
N SER A 358 -27.55 -11.81 5.93
CA SER A 358 -26.80 -12.65 6.85
C SER A 358 -25.50 -13.11 6.20
N TYR A 359 -24.54 -13.54 7.00
CA TYR A 359 -23.27 -14.03 6.51
C TYR A 359 -22.60 -14.97 7.50
N GLU A 360 -21.71 -15.79 6.97
CA GLU A 360 -20.77 -16.59 7.75
C GLU A 360 -19.36 -16.43 7.18
N ILE A 361 -18.37 -16.30 8.07
CA ILE A 361 -16.95 -16.23 7.71
C ILE A 361 -16.28 -17.42 8.37
N VAL A 362 -15.74 -18.33 7.57
CA VAL A 362 -15.20 -19.62 8.06
C VAL A 362 -14.02 -20.10 7.21
N PRO A 363 -13.06 -20.83 7.81
CA PRO A 363 -12.09 -21.59 7.03
C PRO A 363 -12.82 -22.66 6.19
N ALA A 364 -12.42 -22.84 4.95
CA ALA A 364 -13.01 -23.81 4.04
C ALA A 364 -11.94 -24.61 3.29
N VAL A 365 -12.35 -25.77 2.77
CA VAL A 365 -11.64 -26.47 1.70
C VAL A 365 -12.53 -26.45 0.46
N ILE A 366 -11.97 -26.05 -0.67
CA ILE A 366 -12.66 -25.87 -1.95
C ILE A 366 -11.99 -26.69 -3.05
N HIS A 367 -12.76 -26.94 -4.11
CA HIS A 367 -12.26 -27.47 -5.37
C HIS A 367 -12.74 -26.57 -6.49
N VAL A 368 -11.81 -25.86 -7.15
CA VAL A 368 -12.20 -24.94 -8.22
C VAL A 368 -12.63 -25.73 -9.45
N TYR A 369 -13.90 -25.57 -9.82
CA TYR A 369 -14.48 -26.28 -10.95
C TYR A 369 -13.83 -25.86 -12.28
N ARG A 370 -13.65 -24.56 -12.50
CA ARG A 370 -13.08 -24.03 -13.75
C ARG A 370 -12.48 -22.65 -13.54
N ARG A 371 -11.32 -22.42 -14.17
CA ARG A 371 -10.78 -21.08 -14.35
C ARG A 371 -11.39 -20.46 -15.61
N LEU A 372 -11.97 -19.27 -15.48
CA LEU A 372 -12.54 -18.46 -16.54
C LEU A 372 -11.68 -17.20 -16.74
N THR A 373 -11.82 -16.60 -17.94
CA THR A 373 -11.18 -15.32 -18.23
C THR A 373 -12.24 -14.22 -18.35
N TYR A 374 -11.85 -12.97 -18.08
CA TYR A 374 -12.73 -11.82 -18.32
C TYR A 374 -13.23 -11.77 -19.75
N THR A 375 -12.37 -12.10 -20.73
CA THR A 375 -12.74 -12.16 -22.15
C THR A 375 -13.85 -13.15 -22.39
N LEU A 376 -13.70 -14.39 -21.93
CA LEU A 376 -14.71 -15.43 -22.12
C LEU A 376 -16.07 -15.05 -21.48
N VAL A 377 -16.04 -14.54 -20.26
CA VAL A 377 -17.28 -14.15 -19.57
C VAL A 377 -17.97 -12.97 -20.27
N ASN A 378 -17.19 -11.99 -20.77
CA ASN A 378 -17.73 -10.89 -21.57
C ASN A 378 -18.30 -11.38 -22.90
N GLU A 379 -17.68 -12.34 -23.58
CA GLU A 379 -18.20 -12.95 -24.81
C GLU A 379 -19.53 -13.67 -24.57
N ILE A 380 -19.65 -14.39 -23.45
CA ILE A 380 -20.91 -15.09 -23.09
C ILE A 380 -22.06 -14.10 -22.85
N PHE A 381 -21.77 -12.91 -22.29
CA PHE A 381 -22.79 -11.89 -22.00
C PHE A 381 -22.93 -10.81 -23.06
N ALA A 382 -22.21 -10.87 -24.17
CA ALA A 382 -22.36 -9.94 -25.29
C ALA A 382 -23.75 -10.09 -25.96
N GLU A 383 -24.21 -9.05 -26.66
CA GLU A 383 -25.53 -9.03 -27.32
C GLU A 383 -25.63 -10.14 -28.38
N ASP A 384 -24.58 -10.35 -29.21
CA ASP A 384 -24.52 -11.37 -30.27
C ASP A 384 -23.83 -12.67 -29.79
N SER A 385 -24.21 -13.17 -28.62
CA SER A 385 -23.46 -14.24 -27.92
C SER A 385 -24.03 -15.67 -28.08
N ASP A 386 -24.97 -15.90 -29.00
CA ASP A 386 -25.64 -17.21 -29.13
C ASP A 386 -24.68 -18.37 -29.35
N ALA A 387 -23.61 -18.16 -30.13
CA ALA A 387 -22.58 -19.17 -30.36
C ALA A 387 -21.77 -19.44 -29.06
N ALA A 388 -21.30 -18.40 -28.39
CA ALA A 388 -20.54 -18.51 -27.15
C ALA A 388 -21.38 -19.13 -26.02
N LYS A 389 -22.66 -18.77 -25.90
CA LYS A 389 -23.61 -19.37 -24.94
C LYS A 389 -23.83 -20.85 -25.22
N LYS A 390 -23.95 -21.24 -26.49
CA LYS A 390 -24.15 -22.64 -26.87
C LYS A 390 -22.91 -23.49 -26.58
N GLU A 391 -21.74 -22.96 -26.86
CA GLU A 391 -20.46 -23.63 -26.61
C GLU A 391 -20.18 -23.79 -25.11
N ASN A 392 -20.58 -22.80 -24.29
CA ASN A 392 -20.38 -22.76 -22.85
C ASN A 392 -21.68 -22.91 -22.06
N ALA A 393 -22.61 -23.74 -22.55
CA ALA A 393 -23.92 -23.95 -21.95
C ALA A 393 -23.87 -24.46 -20.50
N ASP A 394 -22.81 -25.20 -20.14
CA ASP A 394 -22.55 -25.69 -18.78
C ASP A 394 -22.16 -24.59 -17.79
N LEU A 395 -21.69 -23.43 -18.26
CA LEU A 395 -21.33 -22.28 -17.43
C LEU A 395 -22.50 -21.32 -17.16
N LEU A 396 -23.52 -21.31 -18.01
CA LEU A 396 -24.65 -20.41 -17.85
C LEU A 396 -25.36 -20.52 -16.49
N PRO A 397 -25.61 -21.75 -15.94
CA PRO A 397 -26.20 -21.90 -14.62
C PRO A 397 -25.36 -21.32 -13.48
N LEU A 398 -24.05 -21.13 -13.70
CA LEU A 398 -23.12 -20.56 -12.72
C LEU A 398 -23.00 -19.04 -12.88
N LEU A 399 -22.94 -18.57 -14.12
CA LEU A 399 -22.69 -17.16 -14.44
C LEU A 399 -23.97 -16.30 -14.36
N ALA A 400 -25.15 -16.86 -14.68
CA ALA A 400 -26.39 -16.10 -14.62
C ALA A 400 -26.72 -15.58 -13.20
N PRO A 401 -26.68 -16.40 -12.13
CA PRO A 401 -26.87 -15.90 -10.78
C PRO A 401 -25.81 -14.88 -10.34
N LEU A 402 -24.55 -15.06 -10.75
CA LEU A 402 -23.46 -14.08 -10.50
C LEU A 402 -23.77 -12.75 -11.17
N ARG A 403 -24.31 -12.76 -12.37
CA ARG A 403 -24.72 -11.54 -13.07
C ARG A 403 -25.90 -10.86 -12.38
N GLU A 404 -26.92 -11.61 -11.99
CA GLU A 404 -28.10 -11.06 -11.33
C GLU A 404 -27.75 -10.43 -9.96
N VAL A 405 -26.95 -11.11 -9.13
CA VAL A 405 -26.51 -10.57 -7.84
C VAL A 405 -25.60 -9.36 -8.02
N HIS A 406 -24.72 -9.35 -9.05
CA HIS A 406 -23.93 -8.18 -9.42
C HIS A 406 -24.82 -6.98 -9.69
N ASP A 407 -25.85 -7.14 -10.54
CA ASP A 407 -26.73 -6.02 -10.94
C ASP A 407 -27.48 -5.45 -9.72
N ALA A 408 -27.94 -6.32 -8.81
CA ALA A 408 -28.59 -5.92 -7.56
C ALA A 408 -27.63 -5.15 -6.63
N MET A 409 -26.43 -5.68 -6.38
CA MET A 409 -25.42 -5.05 -5.51
C MET A 409 -24.91 -3.72 -6.10
N LYS A 410 -24.68 -3.67 -7.39
CA LYS A 410 -24.23 -2.45 -8.09
C LYS A 410 -25.28 -1.34 -7.99
N LYS A 411 -26.56 -1.68 -8.15
CA LYS A 411 -27.67 -0.75 -7.97
C LYS A 411 -27.71 -0.23 -6.53
N ALA A 412 -27.65 -1.10 -5.54
CA ALA A 412 -27.66 -0.72 -4.12
C ALA A 412 -26.48 0.23 -3.77
N ARG A 413 -25.28 -0.06 -4.26
CA ARG A 413 -24.11 0.82 -4.06
C ARG A 413 -24.28 2.17 -4.75
N HIS A 414 -24.81 2.19 -5.96
CA HIS A 414 -25.10 3.43 -6.67
C HIS A 414 -26.12 4.28 -5.89
N GLU A 415 -27.19 3.71 -5.41
CA GLU A 415 -28.21 4.38 -4.59
C GLU A 415 -27.66 4.91 -3.26
N ARG A 416 -26.68 4.21 -2.67
CA ARG A 416 -25.94 4.65 -1.48
C ARG A 416 -25.04 5.87 -1.75
N GLY A 417 -24.61 6.09 -3.01
CA GLY A 417 -23.78 7.23 -3.42
C GLY A 417 -22.31 6.89 -3.63
N SER A 418 -21.97 5.62 -3.94
CA SER A 418 -20.59 5.24 -4.30
C SER A 418 -20.11 6.05 -5.50
N ILE A 419 -18.96 6.71 -5.36
CA ILE A 419 -18.38 7.56 -6.41
C ILE A 419 -17.65 6.69 -7.42
N GLY A 420 -18.05 6.77 -8.70
CA GLY A 420 -17.36 6.14 -9.81
C GLY A 420 -16.55 7.16 -10.60
N PHE A 421 -15.23 6.98 -10.65
CA PHE A 421 -14.37 7.76 -11.53
C PHE A 421 -14.03 6.91 -12.77
N ASP A 422 -14.59 7.26 -13.93
CA ASP A 422 -14.26 6.63 -15.21
C ASP A 422 -12.87 7.15 -15.69
N VAL A 423 -11.81 6.77 -14.99
CA VAL A 423 -10.44 7.08 -15.42
C VAL A 423 -9.97 5.96 -16.34
N PRO A 424 -9.75 6.23 -17.63
CA PRO A 424 -9.30 5.19 -18.53
C PRO A 424 -7.88 4.76 -18.21
N GLU A 425 -7.69 3.45 -18.03
CA GLU A 425 -6.36 2.84 -17.93
C GLU A 425 -5.76 2.67 -19.34
N ILE A 426 -4.45 2.80 -19.42
CA ILE A 426 -3.71 2.54 -20.67
C ILE A 426 -2.85 1.29 -20.47
N LYS A 427 -3.12 0.25 -21.26
CA LYS A 427 -2.27 -0.95 -21.33
C LYS A 427 -1.25 -0.76 -22.45
N VAL A 428 0.02 -0.91 -22.13
CA VAL A 428 1.10 -0.94 -23.11
C VAL A 428 1.20 -2.37 -23.67
N LYS A 429 1.12 -2.51 -24.99
CA LYS A 429 1.41 -3.78 -25.66
C LYS A 429 2.87 -3.82 -26.06
N LEU A 430 3.55 -4.91 -25.69
CA LEU A 430 4.94 -5.18 -26.07
C LEU A 430 4.96 -6.23 -27.21
N ASP A 431 5.99 -6.19 -28.04
CA ASP A 431 6.33 -7.28 -28.96
C ASP A 431 7.18 -8.36 -28.25
N GLU A 432 7.57 -9.40 -28.99
CA GLU A 432 8.37 -10.51 -28.46
C GLU A 432 9.76 -10.07 -27.97
N SER A 433 10.26 -8.93 -28.41
CA SER A 433 11.53 -8.35 -27.95
C SER A 433 11.39 -7.45 -26.71
N GLY A 434 10.14 -7.27 -26.19
CA GLY A 434 9.85 -6.37 -25.07
C GLY A 434 9.72 -4.89 -25.47
N LYS A 435 9.63 -4.57 -26.78
CA LYS A 435 9.48 -3.19 -27.26
C LYS A 435 8.00 -2.78 -27.29
N PRO A 436 7.64 -1.57 -26.80
CA PRO A 436 6.28 -1.05 -26.89
C PRO A 436 5.84 -0.90 -28.36
N VAL A 437 4.72 -1.53 -28.74
CA VAL A 437 4.15 -1.47 -30.10
C VAL A 437 2.81 -0.74 -30.16
N ALA A 438 2.06 -0.69 -29.04
CA ALA A 438 0.79 0.02 -28.99
C ALA A 438 0.41 0.44 -27.57
N LEU A 439 -0.35 1.54 -27.48
CA LEU A 439 -1.05 1.96 -26.28
C LEU A 439 -2.54 1.68 -26.48
N VAL A 440 -3.11 0.82 -25.67
CA VAL A 440 -4.52 0.41 -25.77
C VAL A 440 -5.27 0.95 -24.57
N LYS A 441 -6.33 1.73 -24.85
CA LYS A 441 -7.25 2.19 -23.81
C LYS A 441 -8.02 0.98 -23.29
N ARG A 442 -7.93 0.72 -21.99
CA ARG A 442 -8.71 -0.30 -21.29
C ARG A 442 -9.89 0.38 -20.60
N THR A 443 -11.08 -0.06 -20.93
CA THR A 443 -12.31 0.27 -20.21
C THR A 443 -12.72 -0.92 -19.37
N GLY A 444 -13.16 -0.68 -18.13
CA GLY A 444 -13.68 -1.75 -17.28
C GLY A 444 -14.77 -2.54 -17.98
N SER A 445 -14.70 -3.85 -17.90
CA SER A 445 -15.65 -4.76 -18.52
C SER A 445 -16.73 -5.23 -17.54
N LEU A 446 -17.79 -5.86 -18.07
CA LEU A 446 -18.83 -6.47 -17.24
C LEU A 446 -18.27 -7.52 -16.29
N ALA A 447 -17.43 -8.43 -16.81
CA ALA A 447 -16.85 -9.51 -16.01
C ALA A 447 -15.99 -8.99 -14.86
N GLU A 448 -15.17 -7.95 -15.11
CA GLU A 448 -14.41 -7.27 -14.06
C GLU A 448 -15.32 -6.63 -13.01
N SER A 449 -16.39 -5.95 -13.45
CA SER A 449 -17.39 -5.37 -12.54
C SER A 449 -18.10 -6.43 -11.70
N MET A 450 -18.38 -7.62 -12.26
CA MET A 450 -19.00 -8.73 -11.50
C MET A 450 -18.10 -9.18 -10.35
N ILE A 451 -16.82 -9.41 -10.60
CA ILE A 451 -15.86 -9.79 -9.57
C ILE A 451 -15.65 -8.65 -8.56
N GLU A 452 -15.51 -7.41 -9.03
CA GLU A 452 -15.40 -6.23 -8.16
C GLU A 452 -16.54 -6.17 -7.12
N GLN A 453 -17.81 -6.36 -7.56
CA GLN A 453 -18.94 -6.31 -6.62
C GLN A 453 -18.86 -7.43 -5.57
N CYS A 454 -18.47 -8.65 -5.96
CA CYS A 454 -18.27 -9.75 -5.02
C CYS A 454 -17.18 -9.43 -4.00
N MET A 455 -16.05 -8.89 -4.46
CA MET A 455 -14.92 -8.53 -3.57
C MET A 455 -15.29 -7.39 -2.62
N LEU A 456 -15.98 -6.37 -3.11
CA LEU A 456 -16.44 -5.26 -2.27
C LEU A 456 -17.42 -5.71 -1.20
N ALA A 457 -18.38 -6.58 -1.56
CA ALA A 457 -19.32 -7.15 -0.59
C ALA A 457 -18.59 -7.95 0.51
N ALA A 458 -17.62 -8.78 0.14
CA ALA A 458 -16.83 -9.55 1.12
C ALA A 458 -15.97 -8.63 2.01
N ASN A 459 -15.30 -7.63 1.44
CA ASN A 459 -14.49 -6.67 2.18
C ASN A 459 -15.33 -5.85 3.19
N GLU A 460 -16.50 -5.36 2.77
CA GLU A 460 -17.43 -4.63 3.66
C GLU A 460 -17.94 -5.55 4.78
N THR A 461 -18.34 -6.78 4.44
CA THR A 461 -18.88 -7.77 5.40
C THR A 461 -17.84 -8.16 6.45
N VAL A 462 -16.60 -8.42 6.06
CA VAL A 462 -15.51 -8.77 6.97
C VAL A 462 -15.19 -7.60 7.92
N ALA A 463 -15.14 -6.37 7.39
CA ALA A 463 -14.90 -5.19 8.21
C ALA A 463 -16.01 -4.96 9.24
N GLU A 464 -17.28 -5.07 8.83
CA GLU A 464 -18.45 -4.96 9.70
C GLU A 464 -18.47 -6.05 10.78
N HIS A 465 -18.09 -7.29 10.41
CA HIS A 465 -18.01 -8.41 11.34
C HIS A 465 -17.05 -8.14 12.50
N MET A 466 -15.86 -7.63 12.19
CA MET A 466 -14.84 -7.38 13.20
C MET A 466 -15.16 -6.17 14.08
N GLU A 467 -15.77 -5.12 13.53
CA GLU A 467 -16.26 -3.99 14.31
C GLU A 467 -17.39 -4.40 15.27
N LYS A 468 -18.39 -5.17 14.80
CA LYS A 468 -19.47 -5.70 15.66
C LYS A 468 -18.95 -6.56 16.81
N LYS A 469 -17.80 -7.21 16.63
CA LYS A 469 -17.11 -7.97 17.68
C LYS A 469 -16.22 -7.11 18.57
N GLU A 470 -16.09 -5.82 18.28
CA GLU A 470 -15.21 -4.89 19.01
C GLU A 470 -13.75 -5.39 19.12
N GLN A 471 -13.27 -6.04 18.05
CA GLN A 471 -11.92 -6.60 18.03
C GLN A 471 -10.93 -5.64 17.37
N PRO A 472 -9.65 -5.61 17.83
CA PRO A 472 -8.58 -4.92 17.12
C PRO A 472 -8.50 -5.38 15.67
N PHE A 473 -8.53 -4.44 14.73
CA PHE A 473 -8.60 -4.79 13.32
C PHE A 473 -7.91 -3.77 12.43
N LEU A 474 -7.62 -4.17 11.19
CA LEU A 474 -7.00 -3.31 10.18
C LEU A 474 -8.06 -2.92 9.13
N TYR A 475 -8.41 -1.64 9.11
CA TYR A 475 -9.36 -1.08 8.16
C TYR A 475 -8.66 -0.39 6.99
N ARG A 476 -9.31 -0.37 5.83
CA ARG A 476 -8.93 0.47 4.70
C ARG A 476 -9.84 1.68 4.67
N VAL A 477 -9.32 2.83 5.09
CA VAL A 477 -10.12 4.05 5.28
C VAL A 477 -9.84 5.07 4.18
N HIS A 478 -10.87 5.83 3.84
CA HIS A 478 -10.78 6.96 2.92
C HIS A 478 -11.61 8.09 3.53
N GLU A 479 -10.94 9.03 4.14
CA GLU A 479 -11.58 10.12 4.87
C GLU A 479 -12.19 11.15 3.91
N GLN A 480 -13.02 12.02 4.44
CA GLN A 480 -13.67 13.09 3.68
C GLN A 480 -12.63 14.07 3.12
N PRO A 481 -12.91 14.70 1.97
CA PRO A 481 -12.12 15.82 1.50
C PRO A 481 -12.10 16.96 2.52
N SER A 482 -10.96 17.66 2.66
CA SER A 482 -10.90 18.83 3.53
C SER A 482 -11.72 20.00 2.96
N ASP A 483 -12.18 20.89 3.84
CA ASP A 483 -12.98 22.07 3.48
C ASP A 483 -12.28 22.92 2.42
N GLU A 484 -10.96 23.11 2.53
CA GLU A 484 -10.16 23.86 1.57
C GLU A 484 -10.20 23.22 0.17
N LYS A 485 -10.16 21.88 0.08
CA LYS A 485 -10.25 21.17 -1.18
C LYS A 485 -11.65 21.24 -1.78
N ILE A 486 -12.69 21.18 -0.94
CA ILE A 486 -14.09 21.36 -1.37
C ILE A 486 -14.32 22.77 -1.87
N GLU A 487 -13.81 23.79 -1.19
CA GLU A 487 -13.91 25.18 -1.65
C GLU A 487 -13.24 25.37 -3.02
N ARG A 488 -12.03 24.86 -3.21
CA ARG A 488 -11.32 24.89 -4.50
C ARG A 488 -12.09 24.16 -5.61
N LEU A 489 -12.68 23.00 -5.29
CA LEU A 489 -13.53 22.26 -6.22
C LEU A 489 -14.78 23.07 -6.57
N ASN A 490 -15.46 23.67 -5.61
CA ASN A 490 -16.64 24.50 -5.84
C ASN A 490 -16.34 25.73 -6.69
N ASN A 491 -15.17 26.35 -6.54
CA ASN A 491 -14.74 27.45 -7.39
C ASN A 491 -14.63 27.03 -8.88
N LEU A 492 -14.18 25.81 -9.15
CA LEU A 492 -14.22 25.26 -10.51
C LEU A 492 -15.65 24.94 -10.94
N LEU A 493 -16.43 24.24 -10.12
CA LEU A 493 -17.79 23.81 -10.44
C LEU A 493 -18.72 24.99 -10.75
N ALA A 494 -18.53 26.11 -10.06
CA ALA A 494 -19.29 27.35 -10.29
C ALA A 494 -19.17 27.85 -11.75
N THR A 495 -18.04 27.62 -12.42
CA THR A 495 -17.85 27.97 -13.83
C THR A 495 -18.77 27.20 -14.78
N PHE A 496 -19.28 26.06 -14.31
CA PHE A 496 -20.22 25.18 -15.03
C PHE A 496 -21.62 25.19 -14.43
N SER A 497 -21.92 26.19 -13.56
CA SER A 497 -23.20 26.28 -12.82
C SER A 497 -23.52 25.05 -11.98
N LEU A 498 -22.49 24.42 -11.41
CA LEU A 498 -22.56 23.28 -10.52
C LEU A 498 -22.01 23.66 -9.14
N HIS A 499 -22.55 23.04 -8.09
CA HIS A 499 -22.08 23.25 -6.72
C HIS A 499 -22.24 21.99 -5.89
N LEU A 500 -21.32 21.80 -4.94
CA LEU A 500 -21.44 20.86 -3.82
C LEU A 500 -21.86 21.68 -2.59
N VAL A 501 -22.97 21.29 -1.99
CA VAL A 501 -23.52 21.97 -0.81
C VAL A 501 -23.21 21.14 0.43
N PRO A 502 -22.36 21.63 1.35
CA PRO A 502 -22.13 20.95 2.62
C PRO A 502 -23.43 20.86 3.44
N ASN A 503 -23.57 19.77 4.20
CA ASN A 503 -24.67 19.61 5.16
C ASN A 503 -24.49 20.55 6.38
N GLU A 504 -25.38 20.48 7.38
CA GLU A 504 -25.32 21.31 8.59
C GLU A 504 -24.03 21.09 9.42
N ALA A 505 -23.37 19.94 9.25
CA ALA A 505 -22.08 19.64 9.89
C ALA A 505 -20.87 20.15 9.09
N GLY A 506 -21.08 20.79 7.94
CA GLY A 506 -20.02 21.25 7.03
C GLY A 506 -19.49 20.18 6.08
N GLU A 507 -20.09 18.99 6.05
CA GLU A 507 -19.62 17.83 5.28
C GLU A 507 -20.33 17.72 3.93
N VAL A 508 -19.60 17.31 2.89
CA VAL A 508 -20.15 16.97 1.58
C VAL A 508 -20.33 15.47 1.50
N ALA A 509 -21.56 15.01 1.29
CA ALA A 509 -21.81 13.57 1.16
C ALA A 509 -21.22 13.00 -0.15
N PRO A 510 -20.75 11.73 -0.16
CA PRO A 510 -20.27 11.08 -1.39
C PRO A 510 -21.30 11.13 -2.53
N LYS A 511 -22.57 11.04 -2.20
CA LYS A 511 -23.69 11.10 -3.15
C LYS A 511 -23.79 12.44 -3.89
N ASP A 512 -23.42 13.55 -3.25
CA ASP A 512 -23.44 14.86 -3.89
C ASP A 512 -22.36 14.95 -4.97
N VAL A 513 -21.17 14.41 -4.67
CA VAL A 513 -20.06 14.31 -5.64
C VAL A 513 -20.47 13.40 -6.80
N GLN A 514 -21.06 12.22 -6.51
CA GLN A 514 -21.58 11.30 -7.53
C GLN A 514 -22.56 12.03 -8.47
N GLN A 515 -23.53 12.75 -7.95
CA GLN A 515 -24.52 13.49 -8.75
C GLN A 515 -23.89 14.57 -9.62
N VAL A 516 -22.84 15.25 -9.15
CA VAL A 516 -22.11 16.23 -9.96
C VAL A 516 -21.42 15.54 -11.12
N LEU A 517 -20.74 14.41 -10.87
CA LEU A 517 -20.08 13.64 -11.94
C LEU A 517 -21.08 13.10 -12.97
N GLU A 518 -22.26 12.65 -12.55
CA GLU A 518 -23.33 12.21 -13.44
C GLU A 518 -23.88 13.33 -14.31
N LYS A 519 -24.05 14.54 -13.76
CA LYS A 519 -24.53 15.71 -14.51
C LYS A 519 -23.59 16.14 -15.62
N VAL A 520 -22.29 15.89 -15.49
CA VAL A 520 -21.29 16.25 -16.52
C VAL A 520 -20.99 15.12 -17.48
N LYS A 521 -21.47 13.90 -17.23
CA LYS A 521 -21.22 12.73 -18.08
C LYS A 521 -21.64 12.97 -19.53
N GLY A 522 -20.73 12.71 -20.48
CA GLY A 522 -20.92 12.97 -21.91
C GLY A 522 -20.79 14.44 -22.33
N ARG A 523 -20.47 15.36 -21.41
CA ARG A 523 -20.28 16.79 -21.70
C ARG A 523 -18.80 17.14 -21.90
N PRO A 524 -18.49 18.28 -22.58
CA PRO A 524 -17.10 18.71 -22.77
C PRO A 524 -16.29 18.87 -21.46
N GLU A 525 -16.97 19.30 -20.39
CA GLU A 525 -16.40 19.53 -19.05
C GLU A 525 -16.15 18.26 -18.24
N GLU A 526 -16.68 17.10 -18.63
CA GLU A 526 -16.58 15.83 -17.87
C GLU A 526 -15.15 15.52 -17.44
N ARG A 527 -14.20 15.63 -18.37
CA ARG A 527 -12.80 15.27 -18.11
C ARG A 527 -12.15 16.15 -17.03
N ILE A 528 -12.40 17.47 -17.08
CA ILE A 528 -11.80 18.40 -16.12
C ILE A 528 -12.48 18.27 -14.76
N VAL A 529 -13.80 18.18 -14.72
CA VAL A 529 -14.55 18.01 -13.47
C VAL A 529 -14.17 16.71 -12.78
N SER A 530 -14.13 15.58 -13.51
CA SER A 530 -13.72 14.29 -12.95
C SER A 530 -12.27 14.31 -12.41
N ALA A 531 -11.33 14.89 -13.16
CA ALA A 531 -9.93 14.96 -12.75
C ALA A 531 -9.73 15.85 -11.51
N VAL A 532 -10.41 16.99 -11.41
CA VAL A 532 -10.30 17.89 -10.26
C VAL A 532 -11.05 17.31 -9.05
N SER A 533 -12.23 16.71 -9.25
CA SER A 533 -12.94 15.99 -8.19
C SER A 533 -12.08 14.90 -7.57
N LEU A 534 -11.43 14.05 -8.40
CA LEU A 534 -10.53 13.00 -7.93
C LEU A 534 -9.34 13.59 -7.12
N ARG A 535 -8.72 14.67 -7.58
CA ARG A 535 -7.61 15.33 -6.88
C ARG A 535 -8.03 15.98 -5.56
N SER A 536 -9.30 16.33 -5.44
CA SER A 536 -9.86 16.90 -4.20
C SER A 536 -10.09 15.86 -3.13
N MET A 537 -10.16 14.56 -3.50
CA MET A 537 -10.29 13.47 -2.53
C MET A 537 -9.02 13.34 -1.68
N GLN A 538 -9.17 12.72 -0.50
CA GLN A 538 -8.05 12.27 0.31
C GLN A 538 -7.44 10.99 -0.30
N GLN A 539 -6.27 10.60 0.18
CA GLN A 539 -5.71 9.29 -0.17
C GLN A 539 -6.24 8.24 0.82
N ALA A 540 -6.64 7.09 0.31
CA ALA A 540 -7.00 5.98 1.16
C ALA A 540 -5.75 5.45 1.87
N ARG A 541 -5.88 5.06 3.15
CA ARG A 541 -4.81 4.53 4.00
C ARG A 541 -5.31 3.35 4.83
N TYR A 542 -4.39 2.64 5.48
CA TYR A 542 -4.77 1.67 6.50
C TYR A 542 -4.83 2.34 7.86
N ALA A 543 -5.74 1.89 8.72
CA ALA A 543 -5.95 2.39 10.07
C ALA A 543 -6.49 1.29 11.00
N ASP A 544 -6.24 1.44 12.29
CA ASP A 544 -6.78 0.57 13.35
C ASP A 544 -8.20 0.98 13.81
N ALA A 545 -8.75 2.04 13.23
CA ALA A 545 -10.08 2.55 13.52
C ALA A 545 -10.98 2.56 12.28
N PRO A 546 -12.31 2.27 12.40
CA PRO A 546 -13.27 2.20 11.30
C PRO A 546 -13.77 3.60 10.89
N LEU A 547 -12.92 4.39 10.23
CA LEU A 547 -13.26 5.76 9.80
C LEU A 547 -14.10 5.82 8.51
N GLY A 548 -14.50 4.67 7.97
CA GLY A 548 -15.28 4.58 6.74
C GLY A 548 -14.45 4.77 5.47
N HIS A 549 -15.11 4.60 4.32
CA HIS A 549 -14.48 4.76 3.01
C HIS A 549 -15.33 5.67 2.11
N TYR A 550 -14.99 6.97 2.09
CA TYR A 550 -15.75 8.01 1.40
C TYR A 550 -16.04 7.68 -0.07
N GLY A 551 -15.03 7.34 -0.87
CA GLY A 551 -15.21 7.05 -2.29
C GLY A 551 -16.16 5.88 -2.59
N LEU A 552 -16.23 4.88 -1.70
CA LEU A 552 -17.15 3.75 -1.79
C LEU A 552 -18.49 4.03 -1.11
N ALA A 553 -18.66 5.15 -0.44
CA ALA A 553 -19.77 5.43 0.46
C ALA A 553 -20.02 4.27 1.44
N ALA A 554 -18.95 3.60 1.89
CA ALA A 554 -18.98 2.45 2.77
C ALA A 554 -18.66 2.88 4.20
N ARG A 555 -19.48 2.43 5.17
CA ARG A 555 -19.26 2.69 6.59
C ARG A 555 -18.10 1.85 7.14
N HIS A 556 -18.01 0.60 6.70
CA HIS A 556 -16.99 -0.37 7.08
C HIS A 556 -16.27 -0.85 5.83
N TYR A 557 -14.95 -0.85 5.84
CA TYR A 557 -14.20 -1.38 4.72
C TYR A 557 -12.82 -1.85 5.14
N THR A 558 -12.42 -2.98 4.63
CA THR A 558 -11.06 -3.51 4.76
C THR A 558 -10.60 -4.12 3.43
N HIS A 559 -9.36 -4.53 3.37
CA HIS A 559 -8.85 -5.39 2.33
C HIS A 559 -8.72 -6.82 2.87
N PHE A 560 -9.47 -7.75 2.31
CA PHE A 560 -9.51 -9.16 2.71
C PHE A 560 -9.25 -10.09 1.51
N THR A 561 -9.54 -9.63 0.30
CA THR A 561 -9.74 -10.48 -0.87
C THR A 561 -8.49 -10.77 -1.69
N SER A 562 -7.28 -10.31 -1.29
CA SER A 562 -6.07 -10.55 -2.08
C SER A 562 -4.80 -10.77 -1.23
N PRO A 563 -4.76 -11.80 -0.37
CA PRO A 563 -3.63 -12.06 0.53
C PRO A 563 -2.36 -12.60 -0.17
N ILE A 564 -2.46 -13.08 -1.41
CA ILE A 564 -1.28 -13.50 -2.19
C ILE A 564 -0.43 -12.28 -2.56
N ARG A 565 -1.06 -11.14 -2.82
CA ARG A 565 -0.41 -9.94 -3.37
C ARG A 565 -0.48 -8.69 -2.50
N ARG A 566 -1.16 -8.72 -1.34
CA ARG A 566 -1.23 -7.60 -0.39
C ARG A 566 -1.03 -8.08 1.04
N TYR A 567 0.00 -7.58 1.70
CA TYR A 567 0.32 -7.94 3.08
C TYR A 567 -0.79 -7.57 4.10
N PRO A 568 -1.49 -6.43 3.99
CA PRO A 568 -2.62 -6.12 4.88
C PRO A 568 -3.74 -7.17 4.84
N ASP A 569 -4.05 -7.74 3.68
CA ASP A 569 -5.04 -8.83 3.56
C ASP A 569 -4.59 -10.09 4.33
N LEU A 570 -3.31 -10.42 4.27
CA LEU A 570 -2.73 -11.52 5.05
C LEU A 570 -2.88 -11.28 6.56
N ILE A 571 -2.67 -10.05 7.02
CA ILE A 571 -2.92 -9.66 8.42
C ILE A 571 -4.39 -9.85 8.78
N VAL A 572 -5.31 -9.38 7.93
CA VAL A 572 -6.76 -9.55 8.14
C VAL A 572 -7.14 -11.03 8.28
N HIS A 573 -6.60 -11.91 7.43
CA HIS A 573 -6.82 -13.35 7.52
C HIS A 573 -6.32 -13.93 8.85
N ARG A 574 -5.16 -13.49 9.34
CA ARG A 574 -4.62 -13.94 10.64
C ARG A 574 -5.49 -13.50 11.80
N LEU A 575 -5.97 -12.26 11.78
CA LEU A 575 -6.87 -11.74 12.82
C LEU A 575 -8.20 -12.51 12.85
N LEU A 576 -8.79 -12.80 11.69
CA LEU A 576 -9.98 -13.64 11.60
C LEU A 576 -9.71 -15.05 12.17
N ARG A 577 -8.61 -15.67 11.80
CA ARG A 577 -8.23 -17.01 12.29
C ARG A 577 -8.05 -17.03 13.81
N GLU A 578 -7.46 -15.99 14.38
CA GLU A 578 -7.32 -15.85 15.83
C GLU A 578 -8.69 -15.79 16.51
N THR A 579 -9.66 -15.03 15.96
CA THR A 579 -11.02 -15.00 16.51
C THR A 579 -11.75 -16.35 16.42
N PHE A 580 -11.47 -17.17 15.40
CA PHE A 580 -12.07 -18.51 15.30
C PHE A 580 -11.48 -19.47 16.36
N ALA A 581 -10.22 -19.33 16.68
CA ALA A 581 -9.52 -20.19 17.63
C ALA A 581 -9.81 -19.84 19.10
N THR A 582 -9.88 -18.55 19.44
CA THR A 582 -9.91 -18.05 20.81
C THR A 582 -11.15 -17.24 21.17
N GLY A 583 -11.97 -16.89 20.17
CA GLY A 583 -13.16 -16.03 20.32
C GLY A 583 -12.85 -14.53 20.41
N ALA A 584 -11.63 -14.14 20.72
CA ALA A 584 -11.19 -12.76 20.85
C ALA A 584 -9.70 -12.60 20.47
N ILE A 585 -9.30 -11.38 20.11
CA ILE A 585 -7.91 -11.02 19.84
C ILE A 585 -7.31 -10.38 21.09
N ALA A 586 -6.05 -10.72 21.42
CA ALA A 586 -5.36 -10.15 22.57
C ALA A 586 -5.18 -8.63 22.44
N ALA A 587 -5.35 -7.87 23.54
CA ALA A 587 -5.23 -6.40 23.54
C ALA A 587 -3.86 -5.89 23.05
N GLU A 588 -2.77 -6.62 23.34
CA GLU A 588 -1.41 -6.35 22.86
C GLU A 588 -1.30 -6.35 21.33
N ARG A 589 -2.24 -7.04 20.66
CA ARG A 589 -2.30 -7.09 19.20
C ARG A 589 -2.65 -5.75 18.58
N GLN A 590 -3.48 -4.95 19.22
CA GLN A 590 -3.86 -3.63 18.74
C GLN A 590 -2.66 -2.69 18.63
N GLU A 591 -1.75 -2.74 19.59
CA GLU A 591 -0.55 -1.92 19.57
C GLU A 591 0.39 -2.31 18.42
N ARG A 592 0.50 -3.62 18.14
CA ARG A 592 1.27 -4.12 16.99
C ARG A 592 0.66 -3.69 15.64
N LEU A 593 -0.67 -3.60 15.52
CA LEU A 593 -1.31 -3.16 14.27
C LEU A 593 -0.95 -1.71 13.92
N ARG A 594 -0.71 -0.84 14.91
CA ARG A 594 -0.25 0.54 14.68
C ARG A 594 1.15 0.62 14.10
N SER A 595 1.96 -0.41 14.25
CA SER A 595 3.34 -0.48 13.74
C SER A 595 3.46 -1.12 12.34
N ILE A 596 2.37 -1.63 11.80
CA ILE A 596 2.27 -2.23 10.46
C ILE A 596 1.78 -1.20 9.45
#